data_f14b470a61d183023efc47f660baa449
#
_entry.id   f14b470a61d183023efc47f660baa449
#
_cell.length_a   1.000
_cell.length_b   1.000
_cell.length_c   1.000
_cell.angle_alpha   90.00
_cell.angle_beta   90.00
_cell.angle_gamma   90.00
#
_symmetry.space_group_name_H-M   'P 1'
#
loop_
_entity.id
_entity.type
_entity.pdbx_description
1 polymer ?
#
loop_
_entity_poly.entity_id
_entity_poly.type
_entity_poly.pdbx_seq_one_letter_code
_entity_poly.pdbx_strand_id
1 'polypeptide(L)'
;MLDKLFGNETLAMIFLNLFHYEEVYSGLIEKNTGTGSRAVLNQLNKMEEAGILVSREVGRTRLYQFNPKSPFIKPIKEIINITYSNMSIKLKEKMFKERMRPRAKGKEVIK
;
A
#
# COMPACT_ATOMS: atom_id res chain seq x y z
N MET A 1 -5.82 -15.09 0.81
CA MET A 1 -5.41 -15.42 2.19
C MET A 1 -5.32 -14.20 3.10
N LEU A 2 -4.64 -13.12 2.65
CA LEU A 2 -4.54 -11.92 3.49
C LEU A 2 -5.90 -11.33 3.84
N ASP A 3 -6.83 -11.35 2.89
CA ASP A 3 -8.18 -10.84 3.12
C ASP A 3 -8.88 -11.57 4.26
N LYS A 4 -8.68 -12.87 4.34
CA LYS A 4 -9.28 -13.68 5.40
C LYS A 4 -8.55 -13.50 6.72
N LEU A 5 -7.23 -13.37 6.65
CA LEU A 5 -6.41 -13.20 7.85
C LEU A 5 -6.71 -11.88 8.54
N PHE A 6 -6.82 -10.80 7.79
CA PHE A 6 -7.09 -9.48 8.34
C PHE A 6 -8.59 -9.17 8.41
N GLY A 7 -9.44 -10.06 7.85
CA GLY A 7 -10.87 -9.87 7.88
C GLY A 7 -11.37 -8.72 7.01
N ASN A 8 -10.58 -8.30 6.03
CA ASN A 8 -10.92 -7.14 5.21
C ASN A 8 -10.17 -7.18 3.89
N GLU A 9 -10.91 -7.32 2.80
CA GLU A 9 -10.31 -7.41 1.47
C GLU A 9 -9.64 -6.10 1.07
N THR A 10 -10.27 -4.96 1.37
CA THR A 10 -9.70 -3.66 1.05
C THR A 10 -8.36 -3.46 1.75
N LEU A 11 -8.30 -3.83 3.04
CA LEU A 11 -7.07 -3.70 3.81
C LEU A 11 -5.96 -4.59 3.23
N ALA A 12 -6.31 -5.81 2.82
CA ALA A 12 -5.34 -6.71 2.21
C ALA A 12 -4.75 -6.09 0.94
N MET A 13 -5.60 -5.49 0.11
CA MET A 13 -5.15 -4.82 -1.11
C MET A 13 -4.26 -3.62 -0.82
N ILE A 14 -4.61 -2.85 0.21
CA ILE A 14 -3.79 -1.71 0.63
C ILE A 14 -2.40 -2.18 1.05
N PHE A 15 -2.34 -3.22 1.87
CA PHE A 15 -1.06 -3.74 2.34
C PHE A 15 -0.19 -4.26 1.20
N LEU A 16 -0.79 -4.95 0.24
CA LEU A 16 -0.04 -5.45 -0.93
C LEU A 16 0.50 -4.29 -1.76
N ASN A 17 -0.32 -3.25 -1.96
CA ASN A 17 0.13 -2.08 -2.71
C ASN A 17 1.25 -1.35 -1.97
N LEU A 18 1.14 -1.20 -0.66
CA LEU A 18 2.19 -0.59 0.15
C LEU A 18 3.49 -1.39 0.09
N PHE A 19 3.37 -2.71 0.11
CA PHE A 19 4.55 -3.56 0.03
C PHE A 19 5.25 -3.41 -1.32
N HIS A 20 4.45 -3.32 -2.39
CA HIS A 20 4.99 -3.22 -3.74
C HIS A 20 5.61 -1.84 -4.02
N TYR A 21 4.91 -0.77 -3.66
CA TYR A 21 5.31 0.59 -4.03
C TYR A 21 6.08 1.34 -2.94
N GLU A 22 5.98 0.89 -1.70
CA GLU A 22 6.54 1.51 -0.49
C GLU A 22 5.79 2.77 -0.04
N GLU A 23 5.37 3.62 -0.96
CA GLU A 23 4.49 4.75 -0.68
C GLU A 23 3.31 4.69 -1.64
N VAL A 24 2.12 5.01 -1.14
CA VAL A 24 0.92 4.99 -1.99
C VAL A 24 0.03 6.18 -1.65
N TYR A 25 -0.78 6.59 -2.62
CA TYR A 25 -1.89 7.50 -2.39
C TYR A 25 -3.18 6.76 -2.70
N SER A 26 -4.31 7.26 -2.16
CA SER A 26 -5.57 6.52 -2.27
C SER A 26 -5.98 6.25 -3.72
N GLY A 27 -5.77 7.23 -4.60
CA GLY A 27 -6.14 7.09 -6.01
C GLY A 27 -5.39 5.96 -6.71
N LEU A 28 -4.13 5.73 -6.33
CA LEU A 28 -3.34 4.63 -6.89
C LEU A 28 -3.99 3.30 -6.54
N ILE A 29 -4.37 3.14 -5.27
CA ILE A 29 -5.01 1.91 -4.82
C ILE A 29 -6.35 1.70 -5.53
N GLU A 30 -7.13 2.77 -5.66
CA GLU A 30 -8.41 2.71 -6.36
C GLU A 30 -8.24 2.24 -7.81
N LYS A 31 -7.25 2.80 -8.49
CA LYS A 31 -7.00 2.44 -9.90
C LYS A 31 -6.55 0.99 -10.03
N ASN A 32 -5.70 0.55 -9.12
CA ASN A 32 -5.17 -0.81 -9.19
C ASN A 32 -6.21 -1.87 -8.83
N THR A 33 -7.11 -1.55 -7.91
CA THR A 33 -7.99 -2.57 -7.34
C THR A 33 -9.45 -2.44 -7.75
N GLY A 34 -9.84 -1.27 -8.26
CA GLY A 34 -11.25 -1.00 -8.57
C GLY A 34 -12.09 -0.74 -7.33
N THR A 35 -11.47 -0.66 -6.16
CA THR A 35 -12.19 -0.40 -4.91
C THR A 35 -12.56 1.08 -4.82
N GLY A 36 -13.76 1.37 -4.30
CA GLY A 36 -14.23 2.75 -4.18
C GLY A 36 -13.41 3.57 -3.19
N SER A 37 -13.40 4.89 -3.40
CA SER A 37 -12.54 5.78 -2.63
C SER A 37 -12.88 5.79 -1.14
N ARG A 38 -14.17 5.71 -0.80
CA ARG A 38 -14.57 5.73 0.61
C ARG A 38 -14.00 4.53 1.37
N ALA A 39 -14.09 3.35 0.77
CA ALA A 39 -13.58 2.13 1.40
C ALA A 39 -12.06 2.22 1.59
N VAL A 40 -11.35 2.72 0.58
CA VAL A 40 -9.89 2.87 0.66
C VAL A 40 -9.52 3.86 1.75
N LEU A 41 -10.14 5.05 1.74
CA LEU A 41 -9.80 6.09 2.71
C LEU A 41 -10.14 5.66 4.14
N ASN A 42 -11.28 4.97 4.33
CA ASN A 42 -11.63 4.49 5.66
C ASN A 42 -10.55 3.57 6.23
N GLN A 43 -10.02 2.65 5.42
CA GLN A 43 -9.00 1.74 5.90
C GLN A 43 -7.66 2.44 6.11
N LEU A 44 -7.29 3.36 5.21
CA LEU A 44 -6.06 4.13 5.37
C LEU A 44 -6.11 4.93 6.68
N ASN A 45 -7.23 5.59 6.94
CA ASN A 45 -7.39 6.38 8.15
C ASN A 45 -7.35 5.52 9.41
N LYS A 46 -7.98 4.35 9.38
CA LYS A 46 -7.95 3.42 10.50
C LYS A 46 -6.53 2.97 10.82
N MET A 47 -5.77 2.67 9.79
CA MET A 47 -4.40 2.20 9.98
C MET A 47 -3.50 3.34 10.45
N GLU A 48 -3.76 4.55 10.02
CA GLU A 48 -3.02 5.71 10.51
C GLU A 48 -3.32 5.95 11.99
N GLU A 49 -4.60 5.87 12.39
CA GLU A 49 -4.98 5.99 13.79
C GLU A 49 -4.34 4.93 14.66
N ALA A 50 -4.20 3.73 14.10
CA ALA A 50 -3.58 2.62 14.83
C ALA A 50 -2.06 2.73 14.89
N GLY A 51 -1.48 3.72 14.21
CA GLY A 51 -0.03 3.87 14.19
C GLY A 51 0.70 2.92 13.25
N ILE A 52 -0.06 2.18 12.42
CA ILE A 52 0.53 1.25 11.45
C ILE A 52 1.04 2.01 10.23
N LEU A 53 0.35 3.09 9.84
CA LEU A 53 0.74 3.92 8.72
C LEU A 53 1.02 5.33 9.20
N VAL A 54 1.88 6.02 8.45
CA VAL A 54 2.07 7.46 8.59
C VAL A 54 1.85 8.08 7.22
N SER A 55 1.48 9.35 7.21
CA SER A 55 1.22 10.03 5.94
C SER A 55 1.88 11.41 5.93
N ARG A 56 2.07 11.92 4.72
CA ARG A 56 2.56 13.29 4.52
C ARG A 56 1.90 13.85 3.28
N GLU A 57 1.76 15.15 3.25
CA GLU A 57 1.19 15.82 2.07
C GLU A 57 2.28 16.28 1.13
N VAL A 58 2.09 15.98 -0.15
CA VAL A 58 2.98 16.44 -1.20
C VAL A 58 2.09 17.10 -2.25
N GLY A 59 2.09 18.42 -2.28
CA GLY A 59 1.14 19.15 -3.09
C GLY A 59 -0.27 18.89 -2.58
N ARG A 60 -1.14 18.39 -3.45
CA ARG A 60 -2.52 18.07 -3.09
C ARG A 60 -2.71 16.60 -2.80
N THR A 61 -1.63 15.84 -2.80
CA THR A 61 -1.68 14.39 -2.65
C THR A 61 -1.19 14.02 -1.26
N ARG A 62 -1.90 13.11 -0.60
CA ARG A 62 -1.46 12.55 0.68
C ARG A 62 -0.86 11.18 0.40
N LEU A 63 0.40 11.04 0.76
CA LEU A 63 1.13 9.78 0.59
C LEU A 63 1.19 9.04 1.91
N TYR A 64 0.93 7.74 1.86
CA TYR A 64 0.94 6.86 3.04
C TYR A 64 2.08 5.88 2.90
N GLN A 65 2.68 5.53 4.03
CA GLN A 65 3.71 4.50 4.08
C GLN A 65 3.63 3.78 5.42
N PHE A 66 4.25 2.62 5.51
CA PHE A 66 4.33 1.93 6.79
C PHE A 66 5.12 2.78 7.79
N ASN A 67 4.66 2.79 9.03
CA ASN A 67 5.31 3.54 10.09
C ASN A 67 6.51 2.74 10.60
N PRO A 68 7.74 3.18 10.33
CA PRO A 68 8.92 2.41 10.72
C PRO A 68 9.11 2.30 12.23
N LYS A 69 8.41 3.15 12.98
CA LYS A 69 8.52 3.13 14.45
C LYS A 69 7.53 2.17 15.10
N SER A 70 6.58 1.62 14.35
CA SER A 70 5.61 0.70 14.90
C SER A 70 6.24 -0.68 15.10
N PRO A 71 6.07 -1.28 16.29
CA PRO A 71 6.62 -2.62 16.53
C PRO A 71 5.90 -3.69 15.72
N PHE A 72 4.73 -3.38 15.16
CA PHE A 72 3.97 -4.34 14.37
C PHE A 72 4.40 -4.39 12.90
N ILE A 73 5.20 -3.42 12.44
CA ILE A 73 5.50 -3.32 11.00
C ILE A 73 6.32 -4.50 10.49
N LYS A 74 7.34 -4.89 11.24
CA LYS A 74 8.20 -5.99 10.80
C LYS A 74 7.39 -7.29 10.63
N PRO A 75 6.62 -7.74 11.63
CA PRO A 75 5.82 -8.96 11.44
C PRO A 75 4.74 -8.79 10.38
N ILE A 76 4.12 -7.61 10.27
CA ILE A 76 3.12 -7.39 9.22
C ILE A 76 3.75 -7.53 7.84
N LYS A 77 4.91 -6.91 7.63
CA LYS A 77 5.61 -7.02 6.35
C LYS A 77 6.01 -8.45 6.04
N GLU A 78 6.39 -9.22 7.05
CA GLU A 78 6.74 -10.62 6.84
C GLU A 78 5.53 -11.43 6.38
N ILE A 79 4.37 -11.18 6.99
CA ILE A 79 3.13 -11.85 6.57
C ILE A 79 2.77 -11.48 5.14
N ILE A 80 2.82 -10.18 4.83
CA ILE A 80 2.50 -9.69 3.48
C ILE A 80 3.46 -10.29 2.45
N ASN A 81 4.76 -10.37 2.81
CA ASN A 81 5.77 -10.89 1.91
C ASN A 81 5.50 -12.34 1.50
N ILE A 82 4.96 -13.14 2.39
CA ILE A 82 4.63 -14.53 2.06
C ILE A 82 3.64 -14.55 0.90
N THR A 83 2.59 -13.75 0.98
CA THR A 83 1.60 -13.66 -0.10
C THR A 83 2.20 -13.05 -1.36
N TYR A 84 2.91 -11.92 -1.20
CA TYR A 84 3.48 -11.21 -2.34
C TYR A 84 4.47 -12.07 -3.11
N SER A 85 5.35 -12.76 -2.40
CA SER A 85 6.37 -13.60 -3.03
C SER A 85 5.80 -14.78 -3.79
N ASN A 86 4.59 -15.21 -3.41
CA ASN A 86 3.93 -16.34 -4.06
C ASN A 86 2.99 -15.91 -5.17
N MET A 87 2.86 -14.61 -5.43
CA MET A 87 2.05 -14.13 -6.53
C MET A 87 2.76 -14.36 -7.85
N SER A 88 2.01 -14.80 -8.86
CA SER A 88 2.58 -14.96 -10.20
C SER A 88 2.89 -13.58 -10.80
N ILE A 89 3.79 -13.56 -11.78
CA ILE A 89 4.11 -12.33 -12.50
C ILE A 89 2.85 -11.75 -13.13
N LYS A 90 2.02 -12.61 -13.70
CA LYS A 90 0.78 -12.21 -14.34
C LYS A 90 -0.17 -11.52 -13.36
N LEU A 91 -0.29 -12.08 -12.15
CA LEU A 91 -1.16 -11.50 -11.13
C LEU A 91 -0.61 -10.17 -10.63
N LYS A 92 0.71 -10.07 -10.48
CA LYS A 92 1.34 -8.81 -10.08
C LYS A 92 1.11 -7.73 -11.12
N GLU A 93 1.24 -8.05 -12.40
CA GLU A 93 1.00 -7.09 -13.47
C GLU A 93 -0.45 -6.59 -13.45
N LYS A 94 -1.37 -7.50 -13.16
CA LYS A 94 -2.79 -7.15 -13.11
C LYS A 94 -3.11 -6.29 -11.89
N MET A 95 -2.50 -6.59 -10.74
CA MET A 95 -2.80 -5.90 -9.49
C MET A 95 -2.04 -4.59 -9.33
N PHE A 96 -0.81 -4.52 -9.87
CA PHE A 96 0.04 -3.33 -9.72
C PHE A 96 0.29 -2.69 -11.08
N LYS A 97 -0.80 -2.45 -11.80
CA LYS A 97 -0.72 -1.97 -13.18
C LYS A 97 -0.32 -0.50 -13.29
N GLU A 98 -0.58 0.29 -12.25
CA GLU A 98 -0.18 1.70 -12.27
C GLU A 98 1.27 1.84 -11.89
N ARG A 99 1.96 2.79 -12.52
CA ARG A 99 3.34 3.09 -12.16
C ARG A 99 3.38 4.37 -11.34
N MET A 100 4.14 4.33 -10.24
CA MET A 100 4.48 5.54 -9.53
C MET A 100 5.76 6.09 -10.13
N ARG A 101 5.76 7.38 -10.47
CA ARG A 101 6.95 8.00 -10.99
C ARG A 101 7.96 8.16 -9.89
N PRO A 102 9.15 7.80 -10.13
CA PRO A 102 10.18 8.00 -9.12
C PRO A 102 10.45 9.47 -8.96
N ARG A 103 10.22 10.05 -9.10
CA ARG A 103 10.42 11.16 -9.07
C ARG A 103 10.88 11.53 -8.64
N ALA A 104 10.75 11.12 -9.17
CA ALA A 104 10.87 11.10 -9.06
C ALA A 104 11.48 10.72 -8.25
N LYS A 105 11.73 10.07 -8.12
CA LYS A 105 12.31 9.66 -7.54
C LYS A 105 13.17 9.66 -7.37
N GLY A 106 13.35 9.77 -7.91
CA GLY A 106 14.02 9.97 -7.83
C GLY A 106 14.51 9.89 -8.01
N LYS A 107 14.64 9.82 -8.52
CA LYS A 107 15.10 9.98 -8.86
C LYS A 107 15.53 10.08 -8.76
N GLU A 108 15.49 9.82 -8.94
CA GLU A 108 15.89 10.07 -8.92
C GLU A 108 16.25 10.09 -8.73
N VAL A 109 16.34 9.84 -8.93
CA VAL A 109 16.62 10.10 -8.83
C VAL A 109 17.06 10.13 -8.71
N ILE A 110 17.16 9.88 -9.01
CA ILE A 110 17.56 10.07 -8.96
C ILE A 110 18.00 10.12 -8.88
N LYS A 111 18.09 9.92 -9.02
CA LYS A 111 18.43 10.16 -9.03
C LYS A 111 18.80 10.35 -9.04
#